data_8b90b5a616877b6766ef5eb4f8248d99
#
_entry.id   8b90b5a616877b6766ef5eb4f8248d99
#
_cell.length_a   1.000
_cell.length_b   1.000
_cell.length_c   1.000
_cell.angle_alpha   90.00
_cell.angle_beta   90.00
_cell.angle_gamma   90.00
#
_symmetry.space_group_name_H-M   'P 1'
#
loop_
_entity.id
_entity.type
_entity.pdbx_description
1 polymer ?
#
loop_
_entity_poly.entity_id
_entity_poly.type
_entity_poly.pdbx_seq_one_letter_code
_entity_poly.pdbx_strand_id
1 'polypeptide(L)'
;MGAQPTKPEREEADELRKNVPQACSEAADAILEADVLLLATGAGWSAESGLAVYRDIANVKAYAERDLTYRELCVPQWLRDEPSLFWGFWGLCFNDYRQTKPHDGYGIVKKWRDAMFSSSDVAEVIGLRVAEQEKQTSLEDLKNEEEAWSNDHVTPPGAFFSYTSNVDAHFYDVLDAGEIRECHGNVELYQCGGRRVVVEDEEEGEKVLYMSKKCSRSVWRAPSNLAPYAVSTDTMLAEDGARASSLAAKTDQLDKATIGHTGGTERDPTTTLQHMPPPLNDRSKTFDKNWPVCPRCGGRARPAILMFEDNDWVDSAVQDRRYREWTAAVRWLATETRSASNPLRVVILEVGAGGNVTTVRHESEHVFRNVDAVATTLIRVNPELPLPDNDVDKLAAGRVRVVSIMAGGLDAVRRIDACLRERRPDLFDESPTPPDEAYTPLAGYEAIGEELGDIRLDE
;
A
#
# COMPACT_ATOMS: atom_id res chain seq x y z
N MET A 1 -24.36 -2.99 2.35
CA MET A 1 -23.99 -2.13 3.48
C MET A 1 -23.10 -2.97 4.37
N GLY A 2 -21.81 -2.65 4.45
CA GLY A 2 -20.90 -3.32 5.37
C GLY A 2 -21.31 -3.03 6.82
N ALA A 3 -21.06 -3.98 7.71
CA ALA A 3 -21.32 -3.76 9.13
C ALA A 3 -20.43 -2.63 9.65
N GLN A 4 -20.94 -1.89 10.61
CA GLN A 4 -20.17 -0.85 11.27
C GLN A 4 -19.13 -1.49 12.20
N PRO A 5 -17.93 -0.98 12.28
CA PRO A 5 -16.91 -1.44 13.21
C PRO A 5 -17.43 -1.39 14.66
N THR A 6 -17.20 -2.47 15.40
CA THR A 6 -17.62 -2.57 16.79
C THR A 6 -16.64 -1.81 17.69
N LYS A 7 -17.15 -0.82 18.42
CA LYS A 7 -16.38 -0.11 19.43
C LYS A 7 -16.65 -0.77 20.80
N PRO A 8 -15.58 -1.09 21.58
CA PRO A 8 -15.78 -1.65 22.92
C PRO A 8 -16.46 -0.65 23.85
N GLU A 9 -17.30 -1.15 24.76
CA GLU A 9 -17.81 -0.36 25.86
C GLU A 9 -16.69 0.01 26.82
N ARG A 10 -16.92 1.01 27.70
CA ARG A 10 -15.86 1.58 28.56
C ARG A 10 -15.16 0.51 29.43
N GLU A 11 -15.95 -0.37 30.06
CA GLU A 11 -15.40 -1.43 30.94
C GLU A 11 -14.60 -2.45 30.13
N GLU A 12 -15.11 -2.84 28.97
CA GLU A 12 -14.42 -3.73 28.03
C GLU A 12 -13.14 -3.11 27.48
N ALA A 13 -13.16 -1.80 27.13
CA ALA A 13 -11.98 -1.06 26.70
C ALA A 13 -10.91 -1.01 27.81
N ASP A 14 -11.29 -0.83 29.05
CA ASP A 14 -10.34 -0.82 30.18
C ASP A 14 -9.73 -2.20 30.41
N GLU A 15 -10.50 -3.29 30.25
CA GLU A 15 -9.97 -4.66 30.30
C GLU A 15 -9.03 -4.96 29.13
N LEU A 16 -9.38 -4.57 27.90
CA LEU A 16 -8.54 -4.74 26.72
C LEU A 16 -7.20 -4.01 26.88
N ARG A 17 -7.21 -2.77 27.41
CA ARG A 17 -5.95 -2.02 27.66
C ARG A 17 -5.07 -2.69 28.71
N LYS A 18 -5.65 -3.23 29.78
CA LYS A 18 -4.90 -3.98 30.80
C LYS A 18 -4.32 -5.27 30.24
N ASN A 19 -5.01 -5.89 29.30
CA ASN A 19 -4.62 -7.17 28.71
C ASN A 19 -3.62 -7.06 27.56
N VAL A 20 -3.22 -5.85 27.13
CA VAL A 20 -2.30 -5.65 25.98
C VAL A 20 -1.03 -6.51 26.08
N PRO A 21 -0.32 -6.60 27.24
CA PRO A 21 0.88 -7.43 27.32
C PRO A 21 0.59 -8.92 27.05
N GLN A 22 -0.51 -9.44 27.59
CA GLN A 22 -0.92 -10.83 27.40
C GLN A 22 -1.32 -11.09 25.95
N ALA A 23 -2.12 -10.18 25.36
CA ALA A 23 -2.56 -10.29 23.97
C ALA A 23 -1.36 -10.21 22.99
N CYS A 24 -0.36 -9.37 23.25
CA CYS A 24 0.88 -9.33 22.47
C CYS A 24 1.69 -10.63 22.61
N SER A 25 1.72 -11.22 23.82
CA SER A 25 2.34 -12.52 24.05
C SER A 25 1.64 -13.63 23.25
N GLU A 26 0.31 -13.63 23.25
CA GLU A 26 -0.49 -14.58 22.48
C GLU A 26 -0.36 -14.40 20.96
N ALA A 27 -0.25 -13.15 20.51
CA ALA A 27 0.04 -12.83 19.12
C ALA A 27 1.41 -13.36 18.69
N ALA A 28 2.42 -13.23 19.56
CA ALA A 28 3.75 -13.76 19.30
C ALA A 28 3.74 -15.30 19.17
N ASP A 29 3.01 -16.01 20.04
CA ASP A 29 2.84 -17.47 19.92
C ASP A 29 2.20 -17.84 18.58
N ALA A 30 1.12 -17.14 18.19
CA ALA A 30 0.46 -17.39 16.94
C ALA A 30 1.36 -17.16 15.72
N ILE A 31 2.18 -16.10 15.74
CA ILE A 31 3.13 -15.77 14.65
C ILE A 31 4.27 -16.81 14.59
N LEU A 32 4.80 -17.27 15.73
CA LEU A 32 5.83 -18.32 15.76
C LEU A 32 5.34 -19.65 15.21
N GLU A 33 4.07 -19.96 15.42
CA GLU A 33 3.45 -21.19 14.94
C GLU A 33 2.93 -21.09 13.51
N ALA A 34 2.91 -19.88 12.92
CA ALA A 34 2.33 -19.65 11.61
C ALA A 34 3.18 -20.23 10.48
N ASP A 35 2.50 -20.84 9.51
CA ASP A 35 3.08 -21.21 8.21
C ASP A 35 2.98 -20.04 7.22
N VAL A 36 1.99 -19.16 7.39
CA VAL A 36 1.68 -18.03 6.50
C VAL A 36 1.30 -16.78 7.30
N LEU A 37 1.81 -15.63 6.89
CA LEU A 37 1.50 -14.32 7.47
C LEU A 37 0.96 -13.34 6.43
N LEU A 38 -0.28 -12.88 6.61
CA LEU A 38 -0.82 -11.71 5.90
C LEU A 38 -0.73 -10.49 6.83
N LEU A 39 0.04 -9.48 6.42
CA LEU A 39 0.03 -8.18 7.06
C LEU A 39 -1.00 -7.28 6.38
N ALA A 40 -2.01 -6.82 7.11
CA ALA A 40 -3.07 -5.96 6.60
C ALA A 40 -3.01 -4.60 7.33
N THR A 41 -2.74 -3.49 6.61
CA THR A 41 -2.50 -2.19 7.25
C THR A 41 -3.42 -1.10 6.73
N GLY A 42 -3.91 -0.27 7.67
CA GLY A 42 -4.64 0.97 7.40
C GLY A 42 -3.88 2.22 7.87
N ALA A 43 -4.54 3.37 7.78
CA ALA A 43 -3.95 4.68 8.03
C ALA A 43 -3.30 4.84 9.42
N GLY A 44 -3.78 4.10 10.44
CA GLY A 44 -3.16 4.09 11.77
C GLY A 44 -1.74 3.55 11.78
N TRP A 45 -1.33 2.72 10.79
CA TRP A 45 0.06 2.29 10.64
C TRP A 45 0.96 3.44 10.20
N SER A 46 0.56 4.20 9.17
CA SER A 46 1.32 5.36 8.68
C SER A 46 1.37 6.51 9.70
N ALA A 47 0.32 6.65 10.53
CA ALA A 47 0.27 7.66 11.58
C ALA A 47 1.42 7.54 12.59
N GLU A 48 1.88 6.35 12.86
CA GLU A 48 3.04 6.08 13.75
C GLU A 48 4.37 6.59 13.15
N SER A 49 4.41 6.91 11.86
CA SER A 49 5.53 7.60 11.21
C SER A 49 5.44 9.13 11.34
N GLY A 50 4.38 9.65 11.97
CA GLY A 50 4.11 11.10 12.08
C GLY A 50 3.26 11.66 10.93
N LEU A 51 2.76 10.81 10.04
CA LEU A 51 1.85 11.24 8.98
C LEU A 51 0.46 11.51 9.53
N ALA A 52 -0.14 12.60 9.08
CA ALA A 52 -1.51 12.95 9.45
C ALA A 52 -2.51 11.91 8.93
N VAL A 53 -3.45 11.49 9.76
CA VAL A 53 -4.58 10.67 9.32
C VAL A 53 -5.73 11.53 8.84
N TYR A 54 -6.64 10.96 8.07
CA TYR A 54 -7.76 11.59 7.36
C TYR A 54 -8.35 12.86 7.99
N ARG A 55 -8.64 12.84 9.31
CA ARG A 55 -9.24 13.97 10.00
C ARG A 55 -8.26 15.13 10.17
N ASP A 56 -7.01 14.81 10.42
CA ASP A 56 -5.99 15.79 10.73
C ASP A 56 -5.47 16.49 9.47
N ILE A 57 -5.43 15.78 8.33
CA ILE A 57 -5.06 16.37 7.03
C ILE A 57 -6.00 17.52 6.65
N ALA A 58 -7.29 17.37 6.92
CA ALA A 58 -8.30 18.39 6.62
C ALA A 58 -8.47 19.44 7.75
N ASN A 59 -7.86 19.23 8.92
CA ASN A 59 -7.97 20.14 10.07
C ASN A 59 -7.04 21.35 9.92
N VAL A 60 -7.08 21.97 8.75
CA VAL A 60 -6.31 23.17 8.41
C VAL A 60 -7.27 24.32 8.23
N LYS A 61 -6.89 25.49 8.75
CA LYS A 61 -7.73 26.70 8.73
C LYS A 61 -8.26 27.03 7.33
N ALA A 62 -7.43 26.95 6.30
CA ALA A 62 -7.80 27.24 4.92
C ALA A 62 -8.89 26.31 4.37
N TYR A 63 -8.91 25.05 4.79
CA TYR A 63 -9.96 24.09 4.41
C TYR A 63 -11.22 24.27 5.26
N ALA A 64 -11.05 24.52 6.56
CA ALA A 64 -12.15 24.79 7.48
C ALA A 64 -12.95 26.05 7.11
N GLU A 65 -12.29 27.11 6.63
CA GLU A 65 -12.94 28.34 6.11
C GLU A 65 -13.76 28.11 4.86
N ARG A 66 -13.56 26.98 4.19
CA ARG A 66 -14.29 26.54 2.98
C ARG A 66 -15.24 25.38 3.25
N ASP A 67 -15.43 25.00 4.51
CA ASP A 67 -16.22 23.83 4.96
C ASP A 67 -15.80 22.51 4.27
N LEU A 68 -14.49 22.35 3.95
CA LEU A 68 -13.97 21.18 3.27
C LEU A 68 -13.42 20.16 4.30
N THR A 69 -14.03 18.99 4.32
CA THR A 69 -13.55 17.81 5.04
C THR A 69 -12.60 16.97 4.15
N TYR A 70 -11.93 15.99 4.74
CA TYR A 70 -11.11 15.06 3.98
C TYR A 70 -11.87 14.38 2.82
N ARG A 71 -13.11 13.98 3.07
CA ARG A 71 -13.95 13.34 2.05
C ARG A 71 -14.21 14.26 0.86
N GLU A 72 -14.46 15.54 1.13
CA GLU A 72 -14.71 16.54 0.09
C GLU A 72 -13.44 16.97 -0.63
N LEU A 73 -12.28 16.93 0.02
CA LEU A 73 -10.98 17.18 -0.62
C LEU A 73 -10.53 16.02 -1.51
N CYS A 74 -10.80 14.78 -1.08
CA CYS A 74 -10.33 13.57 -1.74
C CYS A 74 -11.31 13.08 -2.82
N VAL A 75 -11.65 13.95 -3.78
CA VAL A 75 -12.49 13.64 -4.95
C VAL A 75 -11.81 14.08 -6.25
N PRO A 76 -11.93 13.33 -7.35
CA PRO A 76 -11.27 13.66 -8.62
C PRO A 76 -11.85 14.93 -9.29
N GLN A 77 -13.02 15.36 -8.89
CA GLN A 77 -13.72 16.52 -9.43
C GLN A 77 -12.89 17.81 -9.36
N TRP A 78 -12.12 18.02 -8.29
CA TRP A 78 -11.27 19.20 -8.14
C TRP A 78 -10.20 19.33 -9.22
N LEU A 79 -9.75 18.23 -9.82
CA LEU A 79 -8.84 18.30 -10.97
C LEU A 79 -9.46 19.07 -12.15
N ARG A 80 -10.78 19.03 -12.29
CA ARG A 80 -11.54 19.78 -13.30
C ARG A 80 -11.85 21.21 -12.83
N ASP A 81 -12.45 21.32 -11.65
CA ASP A 81 -13.12 22.55 -11.22
C ASP A 81 -12.13 23.55 -10.61
N GLU A 82 -11.26 23.08 -9.73
CA GLU A 82 -10.26 23.91 -9.05
C GLU A 82 -8.92 23.16 -8.91
N PRO A 83 -8.12 23.07 -9.99
CA PRO A 83 -6.85 22.32 -9.98
C PRO A 83 -5.84 22.83 -8.96
N SER A 84 -5.85 24.11 -8.61
CA SER A 84 -5.00 24.65 -7.55
C SER A 84 -5.30 24.03 -6.18
N LEU A 85 -6.57 23.79 -5.87
CA LEU A 85 -6.99 23.08 -4.67
C LEU A 85 -6.60 21.59 -4.74
N PHE A 86 -6.88 20.94 -5.88
CA PHE A 86 -6.52 19.53 -6.10
C PHE A 86 -5.03 19.28 -5.86
N TRP A 87 -4.18 20.09 -6.52
CA TRP A 87 -2.74 19.94 -6.40
C TRP A 87 -2.17 20.54 -5.11
N GLY A 88 -2.89 21.46 -4.48
CA GLY A 88 -2.61 21.92 -3.12
C GLY A 88 -2.69 20.75 -2.14
N PHE A 89 -3.77 20.01 -2.17
CA PHE A 89 -3.98 18.84 -1.32
C PHE A 89 -3.04 17.66 -1.67
N TRP A 90 -3.10 17.16 -2.90
CA TRP A 90 -2.30 15.98 -3.30
C TRP A 90 -0.80 16.29 -3.40
N GLY A 91 -0.43 17.52 -3.76
CA GLY A 91 0.96 17.94 -3.77
C GLY A 91 1.57 17.99 -2.37
N LEU A 92 0.80 18.44 -1.36
CA LEU A 92 1.23 18.41 0.02
C LEU A 92 1.37 16.97 0.54
N CYS A 93 0.36 16.12 0.30
CA CYS A 93 0.43 14.70 0.64
C CYS A 93 1.69 14.04 0.03
N PHE A 94 1.97 14.29 -1.25
CA PHE A 94 3.16 13.79 -1.91
C PHE A 94 4.45 14.25 -1.22
N ASN A 95 4.54 15.53 -0.88
CA ASN A 95 5.72 16.08 -0.20
C ASN A 95 5.93 15.42 1.16
N ASP A 96 4.87 15.34 1.96
CA ASP A 96 4.92 14.79 3.31
C ASP A 96 5.29 13.30 3.29
N TYR A 97 4.66 12.51 2.42
CA TYR A 97 4.94 11.08 2.34
C TYR A 97 6.36 10.78 1.85
N ARG A 98 6.88 11.58 0.92
CA ARG A 98 8.28 11.45 0.46
C ARG A 98 9.30 11.81 1.52
N GLN A 99 9.02 12.80 2.35
CA GLN A 99 9.96 13.29 3.36
C GLN A 99 9.93 12.43 4.63
N THR A 100 8.79 11.82 4.93
CA THR A 100 8.61 11.07 6.17
C THR A 100 9.25 9.69 6.08
N LYS A 101 10.17 9.42 6.99
CA LYS A 101 10.76 8.10 7.13
C LYS A 101 9.76 7.13 7.77
N PRO A 102 9.57 5.93 7.21
CA PRO A 102 8.79 4.88 7.86
C PRO A 102 9.30 4.60 9.28
N HIS A 103 8.39 4.39 10.22
CA HIS A 103 8.75 4.05 11.59
C HIS A 103 9.38 2.65 11.70
N ASP A 104 10.04 2.35 12.82
CA ASP A 104 10.79 1.10 13.03
C ASP A 104 9.95 -0.17 12.80
N GLY A 105 8.64 -0.10 12.97
CA GLY A 105 7.72 -1.23 12.78
C GLY A 105 7.82 -1.88 11.40
N TYR A 106 8.07 -1.08 10.36
CA TYR A 106 8.29 -1.60 9.00
C TYR A 106 9.53 -2.52 8.95
N GLY A 107 10.63 -2.09 9.57
CA GLY A 107 11.85 -2.89 9.67
C GLY A 107 11.70 -4.13 10.55
N ILE A 108 10.89 -4.05 11.62
CA ILE A 108 10.57 -5.19 12.48
C ILE A 108 9.80 -6.25 11.69
N VAL A 109 8.75 -5.87 11.00
CA VAL A 109 7.95 -6.82 10.19
C VAL A 109 8.77 -7.43 9.06
N LYS A 110 9.67 -6.62 8.41
CA LYS A 110 10.63 -7.16 7.44
C LYS A 110 11.50 -8.27 8.05
N LYS A 111 12.02 -8.07 9.26
CA LYS A 111 12.82 -9.11 9.96
C LYS A 111 12.01 -10.37 10.21
N TRP A 112 10.74 -10.27 10.60
CA TRP A 112 9.88 -11.45 10.77
C TRP A 112 9.66 -12.18 9.43
N ARG A 113 9.38 -11.42 8.36
CA ARG A 113 9.25 -11.96 7.01
C ARG A 113 10.50 -12.71 6.60
N ASP A 114 11.67 -12.11 6.75
CA ASP A 114 12.94 -12.69 6.33
C ASP A 114 13.30 -13.94 7.14
N ALA A 115 13.05 -13.91 8.44
CA ALA A 115 13.41 -15.01 9.35
C ALA A 115 12.47 -16.23 9.27
N MET A 116 11.16 -16.02 8.97
CA MET A 116 10.17 -17.08 9.16
C MET A 116 9.37 -17.43 7.90
N PHE A 117 9.19 -16.48 6.96
CA PHE A 117 8.21 -16.63 5.90
C PHE A 117 8.78 -16.57 4.47
N SER A 118 10.06 -16.25 4.31
CA SER A 118 10.69 -16.12 2.98
C SER A 118 11.30 -17.42 2.45
N SER A 119 11.76 -18.30 3.33
CA SER A 119 12.58 -19.47 2.96
C SER A 119 12.02 -20.81 3.47
N SER A 120 10.73 -20.87 3.86
CA SER A 120 10.08 -22.11 4.28
C SER A 120 9.63 -22.95 3.08
N ASP A 121 9.43 -24.26 3.27
CA ASP A 121 8.84 -25.14 2.26
C ASP A 121 7.47 -24.61 1.78
N VAL A 122 6.71 -24.02 2.69
CA VAL A 122 5.41 -23.39 2.37
C VAL A 122 5.62 -22.17 1.47
N ALA A 123 6.63 -21.36 1.75
CA ALA A 123 6.97 -20.20 0.92
C ALA A 123 7.37 -20.59 -0.50
N GLU A 124 8.18 -21.65 -0.65
CA GLU A 124 8.58 -22.18 -1.95
C GLU A 124 7.36 -22.65 -2.76
N VAL A 125 6.48 -23.45 -2.14
CA VAL A 125 5.29 -23.98 -2.81
C VAL A 125 4.33 -22.85 -3.24
N ILE A 126 4.12 -21.84 -2.40
CA ILE A 126 3.29 -20.68 -2.74
C ILE A 126 3.94 -19.93 -3.91
N GLY A 127 5.22 -19.61 -3.83
CA GLY A 127 5.95 -18.87 -4.86
C GLY A 127 5.92 -19.56 -6.23
N LEU A 128 6.17 -20.88 -6.27
CA LEU A 128 6.08 -21.67 -7.50
C LEU A 128 4.67 -21.65 -8.09
N ARG A 129 3.64 -21.78 -7.25
CA ARG A 129 2.26 -21.79 -7.72
C ARG A 129 1.83 -20.43 -8.27
N VAL A 130 2.17 -19.35 -7.60
CA VAL A 130 1.90 -17.98 -8.09
C VAL A 130 2.61 -17.75 -9.42
N ALA A 131 3.90 -18.10 -9.52
CA ALA A 131 4.68 -17.96 -10.74
C ALA A 131 4.11 -18.78 -11.90
N GLU A 132 3.57 -19.98 -11.64
CA GLU A 132 2.93 -20.82 -12.66
C GLU A 132 1.64 -20.17 -13.18
N GLN A 133 0.81 -19.63 -12.29
CA GLN A 133 -0.43 -18.94 -12.67
C GLN A 133 -0.14 -17.65 -13.45
N GLU A 134 0.88 -16.90 -13.07
CA GLU A 134 1.31 -15.71 -13.81
C GLU A 134 1.75 -16.04 -15.24
N LYS A 135 2.41 -17.18 -15.46
CA LYS A 135 2.79 -17.65 -16.81
C LYS A 135 1.61 -18.10 -17.65
N GLN A 136 0.58 -18.66 -17.03
CA GLN A 136 -0.64 -19.14 -17.73
C GLN A 136 -1.56 -17.99 -18.13
N THR A 137 -1.46 -16.84 -17.47
CA THR A 137 -2.20 -15.64 -17.86
C THR A 137 -1.74 -15.22 -19.24
N SER A 138 -2.63 -15.31 -20.22
CA SER A 138 -2.29 -15.20 -21.63
C SER A 138 -1.60 -13.86 -21.94
N LEU A 139 -0.65 -13.90 -22.87
CA LEU A 139 -0.03 -12.71 -23.48
C LEU A 139 -1.07 -11.74 -24.09
N GLU A 140 -2.32 -12.19 -24.32
CA GLU A 140 -3.42 -11.35 -24.81
C GLU A 140 -4.00 -10.45 -23.74
N ASP A 141 -4.11 -10.92 -22.50
CA ASP A 141 -4.54 -10.06 -21.36
C ASP A 141 -3.48 -9.00 -21.06
N LEU A 142 -2.20 -9.34 -21.19
CA LEU A 142 -1.09 -8.40 -21.02
C LEU A 142 -0.96 -7.36 -22.14
N LYS A 143 -1.34 -7.71 -23.38
CA LYS A 143 -1.32 -6.76 -24.51
C LYS A 143 -2.38 -5.67 -24.39
N ASN A 144 -3.45 -5.92 -23.68
CA ASN A 144 -4.50 -4.92 -23.41
C ASN A 144 -4.18 -4.04 -22.18
N GLU A 145 -3.24 -4.47 -21.34
CA GLU A 145 -2.69 -3.69 -20.24
C GLU A 145 -1.43 -2.96 -20.72
N GLU A 146 -1.62 -2.01 -21.65
CA GLU A 146 -0.54 -1.21 -22.20
C GLU A 146 0.37 -0.64 -21.10
N GLU A 147 1.59 -1.16 -21.01
CA GLU A 147 2.68 -0.67 -20.16
C GLU A 147 2.40 -0.67 -18.64
N ALA A 148 1.53 -1.53 -18.17
CA ALA A 148 1.56 -1.89 -16.75
C ALA A 148 2.93 -2.50 -16.46
N TRP A 149 3.51 -2.12 -15.37
CA TRP A 149 4.74 -2.60 -14.77
C TRP A 149 5.24 -3.93 -15.34
N SER A 150 6.37 -3.93 -16.03
CA SER A 150 7.00 -5.16 -16.46
C SER A 150 7.27 -6.03 -15.23
N ASN A 151 6.71 -7.23 -15.20
CA ASN A 151 6.88 -8.18 -14.10
C ASN A 151 8.26 -8.86 -14.14
N ASP A 152 9.11 -8.54 -15.12
CA ASP A 152 10.31 -9.30 -15.46
C ASP A 152 11.37 -9.29 -14.34
N HIS A 153 11.19 -8.49 -13.29
CA HIS A 153 12.16 -8.35 -12.19
C HIS A 153 11.53 -8.45 -10.79
N VAL A 154 10.29 -8.92 -10.69
CA VAL A 154 9.60 -8.99 -9.39
C VAL A 154 9.59 -10.42 -8.89
N THR A 155 10.15 -10.64 -7.70
CA THR A 155 10.17 -11.95 -7.06
C THR A 155 8.74 -12.39 -6.71
N PRO A 156 8.33 -13.63 -7.04
CA PRO A 156 7.04 -14.15 -6.57
C PRO A 156 6.96 -14.14 -5.04
N PRO A 157 5.79 -13.86 -4.46
CA PRO A 157 5.63 -13.82 -3.01
C PRO A 157 5.79 -15.22 -2.40
N GLY A 158 6.43 -15.27 -1.22
CA GLY A 158 6.50 -16.48 -0.41
C GLY A 158 5.30 -16.65 0.53
N ALA A 159 5.56 -17.08 1.75
CA ALA A 159 4.52 -17.26 2.78
C ALA A 159 4.13 -15.95 3.50
N PHE A 160 4.60 -14.82 3.01
CA PHE A 160 4.26 -13.47 3.49
C PHE A 160 3.62 -12.65 2.39
N PHE A 161 2.65 -11.82 2.78
CA PHE A 161 2.09 -10.79 1.89
C PHE A 161 1.65 -9.56 2.68
N SER A 162 1.80 -8.36 2.09
CA SER A 162 1.33 -7.09 2.64
C SER A 162 0.16 -6.55 1.83
N TYR A 163 -0.99 -6.39 2.47
CA TYR A 163 -2.19 -5.75 1.91
C TYR A 163 -2.42 -4.42 2.63
N THR A 164 -2.40 -3.31 1.91
CA THR A 164 -2.51 -1.98 2.53
C THR A 164 -3.46 -1.07 1.80
N SER A 165 -4.20 -0.24 2.56
CA SER A 165 -4.95 0.90 2.03
C SER A 165 -4.18 2.22 2.12
N ASN A 166 -2.96 2.21 2.66
CA ASN A 166 -2.10 3.38 2.74
C ASN A 166 -1.56 3.74 1.36
N VAL A 167 -1.42 5.04 1.11
CA VAL A 167 -1.04 5.57 -0.20
C VAL A 167 0.34 6.25 -0.19
N ASP A 168 1.10 6.06 0.89
CA ASP A 168 2.41 6.67 1.12
C ASP A 168 3.59 5.97 0.41
N ALA A 169 3.37 4.79 -0.14
CA ALA A 169 4.38 3.93 -0.77
C ALA A 169 5.53 3.48 0.17
N HIS A 170 5.37 3.55 1.50
CA HIS A 170 6.42 3.25 2.46
C HIS A 170 6.84 1.77 2.50
N PHE A 171 5.95 0.84 2.12
CA PHE A 171 6.32 -0.58 2.09
C PHE A 171 7.42 -0.89 1.07
N TYR A 172 7.54 -0.12 -0.02
CA TYR A 172 8.63 -0.30 -0.99
C TYR A 172 10.03 0.04 -0.45
N ASP A 173 10.12 0.61 0.74
CA ASP A 173 11.42 0.85 1.40
C ASP A 173 11.96 -0.44 2.05
N VAL A 174 11.09 -1.43 2.29
CA VAL A 174 11.43 -2.61 3.10
C VAL A 174 11.01 -3.95 2.50
N LEU A 175 10.03 -3.98 1.58
CA LEU A 175 9.48 -5.20 0.98
C LEU A 175 9.61 -5.18 -0.55
N ASP A 176 9.69 -6.37 -1.13
CA ASP A 176 9.66 -6.53 -2.58
C ASP A 176 8.27 -6.20 -3.16
N ALA A 177 8.26 -5.61 -4.36
CA ALA A 177 7.02 -5.26 -5.04
C ALA A 177 6.08 -6.47 -5.26
N GLY A 178 6.62 -7.68 -5.29
CA GLY A 178 5.87 -8.92 -5.41
C GLY A 178 4.99 -9.28 -4.23
N GLU A 179 5.30 -8.71 -3.07
CA GLU A 179 4.63 -9.01 -1.80
C GLU A 179 3.71 -7.89 -1.33
N ILE A 180 3.45 -6.89 -2.18
CA ILE A 180 2.68 -5.70 -1.81
C ILE A 180 1.43 -5.59 -2.67
N ARG A 181 0.28 -5.39 -2.02
CA ARG A 181 -0.98 -4.94 -2.62
C ARG A 181 -1.40 -3.61 -1.98
N GLU A 182 -1.29 -2.54 -2.72
CA GLU A 182 -1.83 -1.23 -2.36
C GLU A 182 -3.22 -1.07 -2.97
N CYS A 183 -4.25 -1.44 -2.21
CA CYS A 183 -5.63 -1.52 -2.71
C CYS A 183 -6.26 -0.16 -3.03
N HIS A 184 -5.60 0.94 -2.67
CA HIS A 184 -5.99 2.30 -3.04
C HIS A 184 -4.96 3.02 -3.92
N GLY A 185 -3.95 2.30 -4.44
CA GLY A 185 -2.83 2.92 -5.16
C GLY A 185 -1.89 3.69 -4.24
N ASN A 186 -1.03 4.53 -4.81
CA ASN A 186 -0.11 5.38 -4.03
C ASN A 186 0.25 6.69 -4.74
N VAL A 187 0.87 7.62 -3.97
CA VAL A 187 1.22 8.97 -4.46
C VAL A 187 2.35 8.99 -5.48
N GLU A 188 3.18 7.96 -5.55
CA GLU A 188 4.30 7.86 -6.49
C GLU A 188 3.84 7.50 -7.90
N LEU A 189 2.62 7.00 -8.03
CA LEU A 189 2.02 6.57 -9.29
C LEU A 189 1.04 7.59 -9.82
N TYR A 190 1.07 7.78 -11.14
CA TYR A 190 0.22 8.73 -11.84
C TYR A 190 -0.53 8.07 -12.97
N GLN A 191 -1.71 8.60 -13.26
CA GLN A 191 -2.56 8.19 -14.38
C GLN A 191 -3.07 9.40 -15.16
N CYS A 192 -3.59 9.16 -16.37
CA CYS A 192 -4.28 10.19 -17.14
C CYS A 192 -5.57 10.63 -16.43
N GLY A 193 -5.72 11.91 -16.18
CA GLY A 193 -6.92 12.53 -15.64
C GLY A 193 -7.85 13.12 -16.71
N GLY A 194 -7.51 12.94 -18.01
CA GLY A 194 -8.28 13.51 -19.12
C GLY A 194 -7.84 14.91 -19.52
N ARG A 195 -8.58 15.50 -20.49
CA ARG A 195 -8.39 16.88 -20.96
C ARG A 195 -9.59 17.72 -20.55
N ARG A 196 -9.36 18.96 -20.19
CA ARG A 196 -10.45 19.93 -20.05
C ARG A 196 -11.01 20.24 -21.43
N VAL A 197 -12.31 20.06 -21.58
CA VAL A 197 -13.06 20.35 -22.83
C VAL A 197 -14.19 21.28 -22.44
N VAL A 198 -14.31 22.39 -23.19
CA VAL A 198 -15.44 23.30 -23.06
C VAL A 198 -16.39 22.93 -24.19
N VAL A 199 -17.61 22.56 -23.83
CA VAL A 199 -18.69 22.28 -24.78
C VAL A 199 -19.72 23.38 -24.62
N GLU A 200 -20.13 23.98 -25.72
CA GLU A 200 -21.27 24.90 -25.76
C GLU A 200 -22.55 24.04 -25.74
N ASP A 201 -23.41 24.26 -24.76
CA ASP A 201 -24.73 23.65 -24.75
C ASP A 201 -25.55 24.21 -25.90
N GLU A 202 -26.07 23.34 -26.76
CA GLU A 202 -26.78 23.75 -27.96
C GLU A 202 -28.16 24.40 -27.68
N GLU A 203 -28.75 24.14 -26.50
CA GLU A 203 -30.07 24.66 -26.13
C GLU A 203 -30.00 25.96 -25.32
N GLU A 204 -29.01 26.07 -24.40
CA GLU A 204 -28.91 27.22 -23.50
C GLU A 204 -27.76 28.18 -23.86
N GLY A 205 -26.86 27.82 -24.77
CA GLY A 205 -25.68 28.61 -25.15
C GLY A 205 -24.66 28.77 -24.04
N GLU A 206 -24.82 28.03 -22.97
CA GLU A 206 -23.87 28.03 -21.85
C GLU A 206 -22.63 27.18 -22.14
N LYS A 207 -21.48 27.65 -21.69
CA LYS A 207 -20.23 26.92 -21.83
C LYS A 207 -20.04 25.98 -20.64
N VAL A 208 -20.25 24.69 -20.84
CA VAL A 208 -20.05 23.67 -19.80
C VAL A 208 -18.67 23.07 -19.92
N LEU A 209 -18.01 23.00 -18.79
CA LEU A 209 -16.65 22.45 -18.65
C LEU A 209 -16.69 20.97 -18.26
N TYR A 210 -16.16 20.13 -19.13
CA TYR A 210 -16.02 18.69 -18.89
C TYR A 210 -14.57 18.26 -18.82
N MET A 211 -14.32 17.11 -18.18
CA MET A 211 -13.11 16.32 -18.40
C MET A 211 -13.41 15.22 -19.41
N SER A 212 -12.59 15.10 -20.45
CA SER A 212 -12.64 13.93 -21.33
C SER A 212 -12.29 12.67 -20.53
N LYS A 213 -12.70 11.50 -21.04
CA LYS A 213 -12.20 10.23 -20.49
C LYS A 213 -10.68 10.19 -20.53
N LYS A 214 -10.07 9.43 -19.62
CA LYS A 214 -8.63 9.10 -19.66
C LYS A 214 -8.26 8.50 -21.02
N CYS A 215 -7.09 8.85 -21.55
CA CYS A 215 -6.67 8.40 -22.88
C CYS A 215 -6.13 6.97 -22.87
N SER A 216 -5.76 6.44 -21.71
CA SER A 216 -5.28 5.08 -21.50
C SER A 216 -5.45 4.65 -20.05
N ARG A 217 -5.29 3.35 -19.79
CA ARG A 217 -5.19 2.78 -18.45
C ARG A 217 -3.74 2.68 -17.95
N SER A 218 -2.78 3.25 -18.68
CA SER A 218 -1.38 3.26 -18.26
C SER A 218 -1.18 4.09 -17.00
N VAL A 219 -0.38 3.54 -16.11
CA VAL A 219 0.10 4.20 -14.89
C VAL A 219 1.61 4.42 -15.06
N TRP A 220 2.15 5.51 -14.55
CA TRP A 220 3.58 5.79 -14.57
C TRP A 220 4.06 6.35 -13.25
N ARG A 221 5.31 6.11 -12.93
CA ARG A 221 5.92 6.55 -11.68
C ARG A 221 6.46 7.98 -11.78
N ALA A 222 6.36 8.74 -10.68
CA ALA A 222 7.07 10.00 -10.51
C ALA A 222 8.60 9.77 -10.50
N PRO A 223 9.40 10.69 -11.07
CA PRO A 223 10.85 10.63 -10.93
C PRO A 223 11.27 10.65 -9.45
N SER A 224 12.27 9.84 -9.08
CA SER A 224 12.74 9.76 -7.69
C SER A 224 13.31 11.10 -7.18
N ASN A 225 13.92 11.88 -8.08
CA ASN A 225 14.49 13.20 -7.80
C ASN A 225 13.50 14.35 -8.04
N LEU A 226 12.20 14.06 -8.12
CA LEU A 226 11.18 15.08 -8.35
C LEU A 226 11.17 16.10 -7.20
N ALA A 227 11.33 17.39 -7.54
CA ALA A 227 11.24 18.47 -6.57
C ALA A 227 9.84 18.52 -5.92
N PRO A 228 9.73 18.95 -4.64
CA PRO A 228 8.47 19.09 -3.95
C PRO A 228 7.48 19.98 -4.70
N TYR A 229 6.20 19.70 -4.55
CA TYR A 229 5.14 20.60 -5.03
C TYR A 229 5.19 21.92 -4.28
N ALA A 230 5.07 23.03 -5.01
CA ALA A 230 4.97 24.35 -4.41
C ALA A 230 3.52 24.60 -3.99
N VAL A 231 3.27 24.56 -2.70
CA VAL A 231 1.94 24.77 -2.10
C VAL A 231 2.03 25.97 -1.16
N SER A 232 1.07 26.88 -1.28
CA SER A 232 0.95 28.01 -0.33
C SER A 232 0.45 27.51 1.03
N THR A 233 1.17 27.83 2.08
CA THR A 233 0.81 27.44 3.45
C THR A 233 -0.40 28.20 3.99
N ASP A 234 -0.65 29.40 3.45
CA ASP A 234 -1.77 30.26 3.92
C ASP A 234 -3.09 29.85 3.27
N THR A 235 -3.03 29.47 1.97
CA THR A 235 -4.23 29.17 1.17
C THR A 235 -4.43 27.70 0.89
N MET A 236 -3.39 26.88 1.12
CA MET A 236 -3.35 25.46 0.77
C MET A 236 -3.60 25.20 -0.74
N LEU A 237 -3.20 26.15 -1.59
CA LEU A 237 -3.35 26.06 -3.04
C LEU A 237 -1.99 25.90 -3.72
N ALA A 238 -1.97 25.14 -4.82
CA ALA A 238 -0.81 24.99 -5.70
C ALA A 238 -1.10 25.62 -7.06
N GLU A 239 -0.41 26.68 -7.41
CA GLU A 239 -0.53 27.32 -8.72
C GLU A 239 0.19 26.51 -9.81
N ASP A 240 -0.26 26.67 -11.09
CA ASP A 240 0.38 26.05 -12.25
C ASP A 240 1.72 26.74 -12.58
N GLY A 241 2.63 26.73 -11.65
CA GLY A 241 3.96 27.32 -11.79
C GLY A 241 5.06 26.27 -11.87
N ALA A 242 6.26 26.72 -12.20
CA ALA A 242 7.45 25.88 -12.08
C ALA A 242 7.68 25.49 -10.62
N ARG A 243 8.05 24.24 -10.39
CA ARG A 243 8.48 23.78 -9.08
C ARG A 243 9.79 24.46 -8.70
N ALA A 244 10.03 24.59 -7.39
CA ALA A 244 11.32 25.09 -6.94
C ALA A 244 12.44 24.12 -7.37
N SER A 245 13.49 24.68 -7.96
CA SER A 245 14.59 23.91 -8.56
C SER A 245 15.54 23.24 -7.56
N SER A 246 15.35 23.37 -6.26
CA SER A 246 16.15 22.67 -5.24
C SER A 246 15.39 22.45 -3.94
N LEU A 247 15.57 21.24 -3.36
CA LEU A 247 15.16 20.92 -1.99
C LEU A 247 15.72 21.91 -0.96
N ALA A 248 16.94 22.42 -1.20
CA ALA A 248 17.69 23.28 -0.28
C ALA A 248 17.11 24.69 -0.08
N ALA A 249 16.27 25.18 -0.99
CA ALA A 249 15.75 26.55 -0.90
C ALA A 249 14.49 26.69 -0.04
N LYS A 250 13.93 25.61 0.50
CA LYS A 250 12.63 25.61 1.19
C LYS A 250 12.62 25.00 2.59
N THR A 251 13.72 24.45 3.09
CA THR A 251 13.81 23.99 4.47
C THR A 251 13.40 25.08 5.47
N ASP A 252 13.72 26.35 5.23
CA ASP A 252 13.32 27.46 6.09
C ASP A 252 11.84 27.86 6.01
N GLN A 253 11.12 27.47 4.95
CA GLN A 253 9.68 27.72 4.79
C GLN A 253 8.83 26.49 5.09
N LEU A 254 9.37 25.29 4.91
CA LEU A 254 8.66 24.02 5.18
C LEU A 254 8.49 23.74 6.67
N ASP A 255 9.42 24.21 7.52
CA ASP A 255 9.36 24.04 8.99
C ASP A 255 8.09 24.60 9.66
N LYS A 256 7.26 25.35 8.92
CA LYS A 256 6.03 25.95 9.44
C LYS A 256 4.72 25.39 8.86
N ALA A 257 4.78 24.55 7.85
CA ALA A 257 3.59 24.06 7.13
C ALA A 257 3.31 22.59 7.29
N THR A 258 4.08 21.87 8.09
CA THR A 258 3.85 20.45 8.36
C THR A 258 2.58 20.27 9.18
N ILE A 259 1.58 19.65 8.59
CA ILE A 259 0.36 19.23 9.27
C ILE A 259 0.78 18.13 10.27
N GLY A 260 1.06 18.53 11.52
CA GLY A 260 1.25 17.58 12.62
C GLY A 260 2.57 16.81 12.68
N HIS A 261 3.64 17.29 12.03
CA HIS A 261 4.93 16.60 12.06
C HIS A 261 5.59 16.67 13.44
N THR A 262 5.62 15.57 14.16
CA THR A 262 6.37 15.39 15.40
C THR A 262 7.70 14.70 15.11
N GLY A 263 8.70 15.45 14.61
CA GLY A 263 10.12 15.10 14.74
C GLY A 263 10.62 13.79 14.12
N GLY A 264 10.11 13.37 12.96
CA GLY A 264 10.65 12.23 12.20
C GLY A 264 11.99 12.56 11.53
N THR A 265 12.88 11.58 11.40
CA THR A 265 14.10 11.70 10.58
C THR A 265 13.74 11.74 9.10
N GLU A 266 14.43 12.57 8.31
CA GLU A 266 14.20 12.71 6.88
C GLU A 266 14.42 11.38 6.13
N ARG A 267 13.53 11.10 5.19
CA ARG A 267 13.61 9.99 4.24
C ARG A 267 14.45 10.42 3.03
N ASP A 268 15.37 9.58 2.59
CA ASP A 268 16.06 9.79 1.31
C ASP A 268 15.31 9.06 0.19
N PRO A 269 14.54 9.76 -0.65
CA PRO A 269 13.73 9.13 -1.69
C PRO A 269 14.55 8.49 -2.80
N THR A 270 15.85 8.75 -2.90
CA THR A 270 16.72 8.14 -3.91
C THR A 270 17.13 6.71 -3.54
N THR A 271 17.20 6.42 -2.24
CA THR A 271 17.55 5.09 -1.71
C THR A 271 16.34 4.29 -1.27
N THR A 272 15.23 4.95 -0.97
CA THR A 272 14.06 4.32 -0.33
C THR A 272 13.08 3.69 -1.30
N LEU A 273 12.93 4.11 -2.50
CA LEU A 273 12.01 3.51 -3.49
C LEU A 273 12.69 2.49 -4.43
N GLN A 274 13.79 1.89 -3.98
CA GLN A 274 14.59 0.95 -4.79
C GLN A 274 13.81 -0.31 -5.20
N HIS A 275 12.89 -0.78 -4.35
CA HIS A 275 12.05 -1.94 -4.63
C HIS A 275 10.82 -1.61 -5.49
N MET A 276 10.59 -0.34 -5.76
CA MET A 276 9.55 0.09 -6.67
C MET A 276 10.00 -0.14 -8.11
N PRO A 277 9.16 -0.70 -9.00
CA PRO A 277 9.52 -0.87 -10.39
C PRO A 277 10.04 0.44 -11.02
N PRO A 278 11.07 0.39 -11.86
CA PRO A 278 11.64 1.59 -12.49
C PRO A 278 10.59 2.27 -13.38
N PRO A 279 10.67 3.60 -13.56
CA PRO A 279 9.81 4.28 -14.51
C PRO A 279 10.14 3.78 -15.93
N LEU A 280 9.13 3.32 -16.67
CA LEU A 280 9.26 2.68 -17.99
C LEU A 280 9.85 3.58 -19.07
N ASN A 281 9.95 4.91 -18.86
CA ASN A 281 10.57 5.87 -19.78
C ASN A 281 10.91 7.16 -19.04
N ASP A 282 11.84 7.96 -19.57
CA ASP A 282 12.10 9.31 -19.04
C ASP A 282 10.88 10.22 -19.28
N ARG A 283 10.05 10.31 -18.26
CA ARG A 283 8.83 11.14 -18.22
C ARG A 283 9.02 12.38 -17.33
N SER A 284 10.26 12.72 -17.02
CA SER A 284 10.59 13.87 -16.16
C SER A 284 9.91 15.16 -16.61
N LYS A 285 9.86 15.40 -17.92
CA LYS A 285 9.22 16.59 -18.51
C LYS A 285 7.72 16.71 -18.20
N THR A 286 7.04 15.62 -17.87
CA THR A 286 5.60 15.67 -17.51
C THR A 286 5.37 16.23 -16.11
N PHE A 287 6.43 16.46 -15.36
CA PHE A 287 6.43 16.96 -14.00
C PHE A 287 7.15 18.31 -13.86
N ASP A 288 7.41 19.03 -14.96
CA ASP A 288 8.11 20.31 -14.93
C ASP A 288 7.34 21.39 -14.16
N LYS A 289 6.01 21.25 -14.08
CA LYS A 289 5.10 22.15 -13.37
C LYS A 289 4.42 21.48 -12.20
N ASN A 290 3.81 22.30 -11.33
CA ASN A 290 2.98 21.81 -10.23
C ASN A 290 1.78 20.97 -10.68
N TRP A 291 1.32 21.18 -11.90
CA TRP A 291 0.21 20.40 -12.48
C TRP A 291 0.75 19.43 -13.55
N PRO A 292 1.07 18.19 -13.15
CA PRO A 292 1.60 17.21 -14.09
C PRO A 292 0.67 16.95 -15.27
N VAL A 293 1.26 16.57 -16.40
CA VAL A 293 0.54 16.27 -17.62
C VAL A 293 0.73 14.82 -18.06
N CYS A 294 -0.26 14.26 -18.69
CA CYS A 294 -0.20 12.92 -19.26
C CYS A 294 0.80 12.87 -20.43
N PRO A 295 1.79 11.95 -20.40
CA PRO A 295 2.81 11.86 -21.45
C PRO A 295 2.24 11.49 -22.84
N ARG A 296 1.06 10.83 -22.88
CA ARG A 296 0.44 10.41 -24.13
C ARG A 296 -0.39 11.50 -24.79
N CYS A 297 -1.26 12.15 -24.03
CA CYS A 297 -2.22 13.08 -24.62
C CYS A 297 -1.97 14.55 -24.28
N GLY A 298 -1.00 14.86 -23.41
CA GLY A 298 -0.75 16.21 -22.91
C GLY A 298 -1.91 16.78 -22.05
N GLY A 299 -2.92 15.97 -21.76
CA GLY A 299 -3.98 16.33 -20.82
C GLY A 299 -3.45 16.29 -19.38
N ARG A 300 -4.35 16.49 -18.41
CA ARG A 300 -3.95 16.47 -16.98
C ARG A 300 -3.56 15.07 -16.53
N ALA A 301 -2.56 14.99 -15.72
CA ALA A 301 -2.27 13.79 -14.90
C ALA A 301 -2.94 13.95 -13.54
N ARG A 302 -3.01 12.85 -12.79
CA ARG A 302 -3.40 12.82 -11.38
C ARG A 302 -2.71 11.65 -10.70
N PRO A 303 -2.57 11.64 -9.37
CA PRO A 303 -2.11 10.44 -8.65
C PRO A 303 -3.03 9.25 -8.97
N ALA A 304 -2.44 8.06 -9.16
CA ALA A 304 -3.18 6.81 -9.34
C ALA A 304 -3.68 6.27 -7.99
N ILE A 305 -4.47 7.09 -7.31
CA ILE A 305 -5.08 6.81 -6.02
C ILE A 305 -6.59 6.73 -6.19
N LEU A 306 -7.22 5.74 -5.55
CA LEU A 306 -8.66 5.62 -5.43
C LEU A 306 -9.19 6.74 -4.53
N MET A 307 -9.99 7.63 -5.10
CA MET A 307 -10.63 8.74 -4.39
C MET A 307 -12.12 8.44 -4.16
N PHE A 308 -12.78 9.24 -3.35
CA PHE A 308 -14.23 9.12 -3.21
C PHE A 308 -14.92 9.47 -4.54
N GLU A 309 -15.99 8.76 -4.88
CA GLU A 309 -16.77 8.94 -6.11
C GLU A 309 -15.96 8.78 -7.41
N ASP A 310 -14.87 8.03 -7.36
CA ASP A 310 -13.91 7.89 -8.46
C ASP A 310 -14.22 6.67 -9.34
N ASN A 311 -14.85 6.91 -10.46
CA ASN A 311 -15.13 5.88 -11.46
C ASN A 311 -14.01 5.73 -12.51
N ASP A 312 -12.99 6.58 -12.46
CA ASP A 312 -11.93 6.65 -13.46
C ASP A 312 -10.54 6.24 -12.92
N TRP A 313 -10.49 5.77 -11.68
CA TRP A 313 -9.25 5.24 -11.12
C TRP A 313 -8.73 4.04 -11.92
N VAL A 314 -7.41 3.95 -12.01
CA VAL A 314 -6.71 2.81 -12.62
C VAL A 314 -6.06 2.01 -11.51
N ASP A 315 -6.66 0.88 -11.19
CA ASP A 315 -6.06 -0.08 -10.26
C ASP A 315 -4.84 -0.79 -10.88
N SER A 316 -3.93 -1.25 -10.05
CA SER A 316 -2.84 -2.13 -10.45
C SER A 316 -3.37 -3.56 -10.64
N ALA A 317 -3.74 -3.91 -11.87
CA ALA A 317 -4.21 -5.25 -12.20
C ALA A 317 -3.16 -6.33 -11.86
N VAL A 318 -1.88 -5.99 -11.95
CA VAL A 318 -0.76 -6.89 -11.60
C VAL A 318 -0.75 -7.18 -10.11
N GLN A 319 -0.80 -6.15 -9.25
CA GLN A 319 -0.85 -6.35 -7.79
C GLN A 319 -2.12 -7.10 -7.36
N ASP A 320 -3.27 -6.73 -7.94
CA ASP A 320 -4.56 -7.37 -7.64
C ASP A 320 -4.55 -8.85 -8.02
N ARG A 321 -4.08 -9.19 -9.23
CA ARG A 321 -3.95 -10.58 -9.68
C ARG A 321 -3.01 -11.36 -8.77
N ARG A 322 -1.80 -10.85 -8.50
CA ARG A 322 -0.81 -11.52 -7.66
C ARG A 322 -1.33 -11.79 -6.25
N TYR A 323 -2.03 -10.85 -5.66
CA TYR A 323 -2.68 -11.02 -4.36
C TYR A 323 -3.76 -12.12 -4.42
N ARG A 324 -4.59 -12.15 -5.47
CA ARG A 324 -5.60 -13.20 -5.66
C ARG A 324 -4.98 -14.57 -5.86
N GLU A 325 -3.92 -14.67 -6.67
CA GLU A 325 -3.21 -15.94 -6.88
C GLU A 325 -2.52 -16.40 -5.59
N TRP A 326 -1.96 -15.48 -4.82
CA TRP A 326 -1.38 -15.79 -3.52
C TRP A 326 -2.45 -16.32 -2.55
N THR A 327 -3.57 -15.65 -2.40
CA THR A 327 -4.67 -16.12 -1.53
C THR A 327 -5.26 -17.44 -2.00
N ALA A 328 -5.33 -17.66 -3.31
CA ALA A 328 -5.76 -18.94 -3.90
C ALA A 328 -4.75 -20.07 -3.61
N ALA A 329 -3.44 -19.79 -3.69
CA ALA A 329 -2.40 -20.75 -3.35
C ALA A 329 -2.43 -21.14 -1.85
N VAL A 330 -2.61 -20.17 -0.97
CA VAL A 330 -2.76 -20.41 0.48
C VAL A 330 -3.99 -21.27 0.76
N ARG A 331 -5.14 -20.95 0.15
CA ARG A 331 -6.36 -21.77 0.29
C ARG A 331 -6.16 -23.19 -0.22
N TRP A 332 -5.57 -23.35 -1.38
CA TRP A 332 -5.28 -24.66 -1.96
C TRP A 332 -4.39 -25.48 -1.03
N LEU A 333 -3.32 -24.90 -0.47
CA LEU A 333 -2.48 -25.57 0.52
C LEU A 333 -3.29 -26.01 1.74
N ALA A 334 -4.17 -25.15 2.25
CA ALA A 334 -5.00 -25.46 3.42
C ALA A 334 -5.94 -26.63 3.18
N THR A 335 -6.55 -26.72 1.98
CA THR A 335 -7.62 -27.71 1.70
C THR A 335 -7.10 -29.00 1.08
N GLU A 336 -6.12 -28.93 0.16
CA GLU A 336 -5.72 -30.08 -0.66
C GLU A 336 -4.48 -30.81 -0.14
N THR A 337 -3.61 -30.12 0.60
CA THR A 337 -2.30 -30.70 0.99
C THR A 337 -2.16 -30.93 2.49
N ARG A 338 -3.01 -30.33 3.30
CA ARG A 338 -2.97 -30.42 4.76
C ARG A 338 -4.16 -31.21 5.30
N SER A 339 -4.00 -31.74 6.49
CA SER A 339 -5.03 -32.54 7.17
C SER A 339 -5.44 -31.88 8.49
N ALA A 340 -6.54 -32.35 9.07
CA ALA A 340 -6.98 -31.87 10.39
C ALA A 340 -5.96 -32.13 11.53
N SER A 341 -5.06 -33.11 11.34
CA SER A 341 -3.98 -33.39 12.28
C SER A 341 -2.71 -32.57 12.03
N ASN A 342 -2.56 -31.98 10.85
CA ASN A 342 -1.46 -31.08 10.50
C ASN A 342 -2.03 -29.93 9.64
N PRO A 343 -2.81 -29.01 10.21
CA PRO A 343 -3.44 -27.92 9.48
C PRO A 343 -2.40 -26.88 9.04
N LEU A 344 -2.67 -26.18 7.93
CA LEU A 344 -1.95 -24.96 7.60
C LEU A 344 -2.35 -23.88 8.63
N ARG A 345 -1.36 -23.23 9.25
CA ARG A 345 -1.58 -22.15 10.21
C ARG A 345 -1.39 -20.81 9.53
N VAL A 346 -2.46 -20.04 9.46
CA VAL A 346 -2.47 -18.73 8.82
C VAL A 346 -2.69 -17.65 9.88
N VAL A 347 -1.82 -16.67 9.91
CA VAL A 347 -2.00 -15.47 10.72
C VAL A 347 -2.31 -14.28 9.83
N ILE A 348 -3.34 -13.54 10.20
CA ILE A 348 -3.67 -12.24 9.64
C ILE A 348 -3.38 -11.20 10.72
N LEU A 349 -2.36 -10.39 10.51
CA LEU A 349 -2.00 -9.28 11.39
C LEU A 349 -2.57 -7.99 10.81
N GLU A 350 -3.71 -7.54 11.32
CA GLU A 350 -4.34 -6.29 10.95
C GLU A 350 -3.91 -5.16 11.89
N VAL A 351 -3.34 -4.08 11.33
CA VAL A 351 -2.83 -2.96 12.13
C VAL A 351 -3.35 -1.63 11.62
N GLY A 352 -3.94 -0.84 12.51
CA GLY A 352 -4.32 0.54 12.25
C GLY A 352 -5.46 0.72 11.23
N ALA A 353 -6.26 -0.32 10.99
CA ALA A 353 -7.41 -0.25 10.10
C ALA A 353 -8.56 0.50 10.76
N GLY A 354 -8.96 1.63 10.16
CA GLY A 354 -9.99 2.52 10.69
C GLY A 354 -11.43 2.09 10.40
N GLY A 355 -12.38 2.79 11.03
CA GLY A 355 -13.82 2.55 10.83
C GLY A 355 -14.45 3.37 9.71
N ASN A 356 -13.80 4.44 9.23
CA ASN A 356 -14.35 5.30 8.17
C ASN A 356 -14.08 4.72 6.77
N VAL A 357 -12.93 4.07 6.59
CA VAL A 357 -12.56 3.33 5.39
C VAL A 357 -12.28 1.90 5.81
N THR A 358 -13.22 1.02 5.56
CA THR A 358 -13.26 -0.34 6.12
C THR A 358 -12.65 -1.40 5.19
N THR A 359 -12.03 -1.00 4.08
CA THR A 359 -11.50 -1.91 3.05
C THR A 359 -10.57 -2.97 3.65
N VAL A 360 -9.59 -2.55 4.47
CA VAL A 360 -8.64 -3.47 5.11
C VAL A 360 -9.35 -4.41 6.09
N ARG A 361 -10.26 -3.88 6.93
CA ARG A 361 -11.03 -4.70 7.88
C ARG A 361 -11.86 -5.77 7.18
N HIS A 362 -12.54 -5.38 6.10
CA HIS A 362 -13.34 -6.30 5.30
C HIS A 362 -12.46 -7.37 4.65
N GLU A 363 -11.31 -7.00 4.11
CA GLU A 363 -10.40 -7.96 3.48
C GLU A 363 -9.79 -8.93 4.50
N SER A 364 -9.34 -8.43 5.64
CA SER A 364 -8.84 -9.27 6.74
C SER A 364 -9.86 -10.33 7.15
N GLU A 365 -11.12 -9.92 7.34
CA GLU A 365 -12.20 -10.83 7.70
C GLU A 365 -12.64 -11.73 6.53
N HIS A 366 -12.54 -11.23 5.29
CA HIS A 366 -12.81 -12.05 4.10
C HIS A 366 -11.80 -13.19 4.00
N VAL A 367 -10.51 -12.90 4.10
CA VAL A 367 -9.44 -13.92 4.09
C VAL A 367 -9.65 -14.89 5.26
N PHE A 368 -9.91 -14.37 6.45
CA PHE A 368 -10.14 -15.15 7.65
C PHE A 368 -11.27 -16.20 7.47
N ARG A 369 -12.36 -15.82 6.81
CA ARG A 369 -13.50 -16.72 6.56
C ARG A 369 -13.27 -17.72 5.43
N ASN A 370 -12.45 -17.35 4.44
CA ASN A 370 -12.40 -18.08 3.17
C ASN A 370 -11.14 -18.91 2.96
N VAL A 371 -10.15 -18.80 3.84
CA VAL A 371 -8.93 -19.61 3.72
C VAL A 371 -9.18 -21.08 4.07
N ASP A 372 -10.32 -21.38 4.72
CA ASP A 372 -10.72 -22.75 5.16
C ASP A 372 -9.64 -23.46 5.99
N ALA A 373 -8.67 -22.70 6.47
CA ALA A 373 -7.62 -23.22 7.29
C ALA A 373 -8.22 -23.56 8.67
N VAL A 374 -8.06 -24.79 9.07
CA VAL A 374 -8.46 -25.31 10.38
C VAL A 374 -7.79 -24.54 11.53
N ALA A 375 -6.80 -23.69 11.23
CA ALA A 375 -6.04 -22.91 12.20
C ALA A 375 -5.72 -21.51 11.64
N THR A 376 -6.71 -20.63 11.56
CA THR A 376 -6.51 -19.22 11.21
C THR A 376 -6.62 -18.34 12.45
N THR A 377 -5.67 -17.42 12.63
CA THR A 377 -5.71 -16.41 13.70
C THR A 377 -5.78 -15.02 13.10
N LEU A 378 -6.79 -14.23 13.50
CA LEU A 378 -6.85 -12.80 13.22
C LEU A 378 -6.32 -12.04 14.44
N ILE A 379 -5.21 -11.34 14.28
CA ILE A 379 -4.66 -10.41 15.27
C ILE A 379 -5.04 -9.01 14.82
N ARG A 380 -5.87 -8.30 15.61
CA ARG A 380 -6.32 -6.95 15.27
C ARG A 380 -5.74 -5.95 16.26
N VAL A 381 -4.88 -5.07 15.76
CA VAL A 381 -4.23 -4.01 16.53
C VAL A 381 -4.87 -2.67 16.18
N ASN A 382 -5.60 -2.10 17.13
CA ASN A 382 -6.20 -0.78 16.96
C ASN A 382 -6.47 -0.13 18.34
N PRO A 383 -6.12 1.14 18.57
CA PRO A 383 -6.33 1.80 19.87
C PRO A 383 -7.80 2.11 20.19
N GLU A 384 -8.70 2.07 19.19
CA GLU A 384 -10.12 2.39 19.36
C GLU A 384 -11.06 1.24 18.97
N LEU A 385 -10.69 0.46 17.95
CA LEU A 385 -11.53 -0.52 17.28
C LEU A 385 -10.85 -1.90 17.19
N PRO A 386 -10.36 -2.48 18.30
CA PRO A 386 -9.64 -3.76 18.28
C PRO A 386 -10.56 -4.98 18.13
N LEU A 387 -11.87 -4.81 18.34
CA LEU A 387 -12.82 -5.92 18.27
C LEU A 387 -13.11 -6.34 16.82
N PRO A 388 -13.43 -7.62 16.57
CA PRO A 388 -13.87 -8.07 15.26
C PRO A 388 -15.20 -7.40 14.87
N ASP A 389 -15.40 -7.24 13.56
CA ASP A 389 -16.65 -6.76 13.02
C ASP A 389 -17.57 -7.94 12.78
N ASN A 390 -18.84 -7.81 13.14
CA ASN A 390 -19.82 -8.87 13.01
C ASN A 390 -19.54 -10.17 13.83
N ASP A 391 -20.31 -11.18 13.50
CA ASP A 391 -20.31 -12.52 14.12
C ASP A 391 -19.06 -13.36 13.84
N VAL A 392 -17.89 -12.76 13.62
CA VAL A 392 -16.64 -13.48 13.39
C VAL A 392 -16.35 -14.43 14.56
N ASP A 393 -16.62 -13.99 15.79
CA ASP A 393 -16.47 -14.83 16.99
C ASP A 393 -17.39 -16.06 16.98
N LYS A 394 -18.56 -15.98 16.32
CA LYS A 394 -19.51 -17.10 16.24
C LYS A 394 -19.11 -18.15 15.22
N LEU A 395 -18.32 -17.77 14.19
CA LEU A 395 -17.74 -18.72 13.24
C LEU A 395 -16.60 -19.53 13.87
N ALA A 396 -16.04 -18.98 14.93
CA ALA A 396 -14.87 -19.52 15.64
C ALA A 396 -15.14 -20.72 16.55
N ALA A 397 -16.28 -21.41 16.45
CA ALA A 397 -16.60 -22.57 17.28
C ALA A 397 -15.51 -23.68 17.19
N GLY A 398 -14.37 -23.43 17.81
CA GLY A 398 -13.30 -24.38 18.11
C GLY A 398 -12.07 -24.39 17.21
N ARG A 399 -11.96 -23.55 16.16
CA ARG A 399 -10.84 -23.63 15.19
C ARG A 399 -10.24 -22.30 14.76
N VAL A 400 -10.83 -21.20 15.15
CA VAL A 400 -10.45 -19.85 14.70
C VAL A 400 -10.26 -18.98 15.93
N ARG A 401 -9.16 -18.23 15.95
CA ARG A 401 -8.81 -17.39 17.08
C ARG A 401 -8.77 -15.94 16.66
N VAL A 402 -9.37 -15.08 17.49
CA VAL A 402 -9.20 -13.62 17.36
C VAL A 402 -8.41 -13.11 18.56
N VAL A 403 -7.36 -12.33 18.30
CA VAL A 403 -6.57 -11.65 19.32
C VAL A 403 -6.75 -10.15 19.13
N SER A 404 -7.45 -9.52 20.07
CA SER A 404 -7.71 -8.07 20.06
C SER A 404 -6.68 -7.33 20.89
N ILE A 405 -5.93 -6.40 20.28
CA ILE A 405 -4.89 -5.60 20.93
C ILE A 405 -5.27 -4.13 20.88
N MET A 406 -5.66 -3.57 22.03
CA MET A 406 -6.06 -2.17 22.15
C MET A 406 -4.87 -1.25 22.38
N ALA A 407 -4.02 -1.11 21.36
CA ALA A 407 -2.78 -0.34 21.40
C ALA A 407 -2.49 0.32 20.06
N GLY A 408 -1.54 1.26 20.04
CA GLY A 408 -0.94 1.77 18.80
C GLY A 408 -0.19 0.68 18.07
N GLY A 409 -0.09 0.82 16.73
CA GLY A 409 0.50 -0.20 15.87
C GLY A 409 1.97 -0.47 16.19
N LEU A 410 2.77 0.57 16.32
CA LEU A 410 4.20 0.46 16.62
C LEU A 410 4.46 -0.12 18.02
N ASP A 411 3.69 0.31 19.04
CA ASP A 411 3.82 -0.22 20.41
C ASP A 411 3.50 -1.73 20.43
N ALA A 412 2.41 -2.14 19.80
CA ALA A 412 2.03 -3.55 19.72
C ALA A 412 3.08 -4.38 18.99
N VAL A 413 3.55 -3.93 17.82
CA VAL A 413 4.58 -4.66 17.04
C VAL A 413 5.90 -4.78 17.80
N ARG A 414 6.34 -3.73 18.52
CA ARG A 414 7.53 -3.80 19.37
C ARG A 414 7.37 -4.80 20.52
N ARG A 415 6.20 -4.86 21.17
CA ARG A 415 5.93 -5.85 22.23
C ARG A 415 5.90 -7.27 21.71
N ILE A 416 5.27 -7.47 20.57
CA ILE A 416 5.26 -8.78 19.88
C ILE A 416 6.70 -9.19 19.53
N ASP A 417 7.50 -8.29 18.94
CA ASP A 417 8.90 -8.54 18.59
C ASP A 417 9.74 -8.93 19.82
N ALA A 418 9.56 -8.25 20.94
CA ALA A 418 10.23 -8.58 22.18
C ALA A 418 9.90 -10.02 22.64
N CYS A 419 8.62 -10.42 22.57
CA CYS A 419 8.19 -11.77 22.91
C CYS A 419 8.74 -12.82 21.93
N LEU A 420 8.79 -12.51 20.62
CA LEU A 420 9.37 -13.40 19.60
C LEU A 420 10.86 -13.65 19.86
N ARG A 421 11.63 -12.59 20.13
CA ARG A 421 13.07 -12.67 20.43
C ARG A 421 13.37 -13.39 21.73
N GLU A 422 12.53 -13.23 22.75
CA GLU A 422 12.66 -13.97 23.99
C GLU A 422 12.48 -15.48 23.79
N ARG A 423 11.51 -15.89 22.96
CA ARG A 423 11.17 -17.30 22.71
C ARG A 423 12.08 -17.98 21.70
N ARG A 424 12.51 -17.25 20.69
CA ARG A 424 13.33 -17.75 19.58
C ARG A 424 14.45 -16.75 19.24
N PRO A 425 15.41 -16.56 20.16
CA PRO A 425 16.57 -15.70 19.91
C PRO A 425 17.36 -16.14 18.68
N ASP A 426 17.40 -17.43 18.41
CA ASP A 426 18.07 -18.04 17.27
C ASP A 426 17.59 -17.55 15.89
N LEU A 427 16.33 -17.11 15.78
CA LEU A 427 15.77 -16.56 14.53
C LEU A 427 16.20 -15.11 14.26
N PHE A 428 16.62 -14.39 15.31
CA PHE A 428 16.84 -12.94 15.27
C PHE A 428 18.25 -12.53 15.70
N ASP A 429 19.12 -13.50 16.02
CA ASP A 429 20.54 -13.21 16.24
C ASP A 429 21.15 -12.67 14.96
N GLU A 430 21.72 -11.46 15.05
CA GLU A 430 22.51 -10.86 13.99
C GLU A 430 23.82 -11.67 13.86
N SER A 431 23.77 -12.82 13.21
CA SER A 431 24.98 -13.39 12.61
C SER A 431 25.51 -12.33 11.65
N PRO A 432 26.82 -11.97 11.69
CA PRO A 432 27.36 -10.99 10.77
C PRO A 432 27.00 -11.42 9.35
N THR A 433 26.27 -10.57 8.64
CA THR A 433 25.96 -10.74 7.22
C THR A 433 27.27 -11.09 6.53
N PRO A 434 27.40 -12.22 5.83
CA PRO A 434 28.57 -12.45 5.01
C PRO A 434 28.70 -11.26 4.05
N PRO A 435 29.93 -10.76 3.81
CA PRO A 435 30.12 -9.64 2.88
C PRO A 435 29.48 -10.03 1.56
N ASP A 436 28.74 -9.09 0.94
CA ASP A 436 28.03 -9.23 -0.31
C ASP A 436 28.74 -10.20 -1.26
N GLU A 437 28.37 -11.46 -1.24
CA GLU A 437 28.59 -12.32 -2.40
C GLU A 437 27.62 -11.79 -3.45
N ALA A 438 28.18 -11.13 -4.45
CA ALA A 438 27.48 -10.63 -5.62
C ALA A 438 26.46 -11.70 -6.04
N TYR A 439 25.18 -11.33 -6.03
CA TYR A 439 24.07 -12.14 -6.52
C TYR A 439 24.47 -12.71 -7.89
N THR A 440 24.82 -13.95 -7.93
CA THR A 440 25.03 -14.69 -9.18
C THR A 440 23.66 -15.22 -9.57
N PRO A 441 23.06 -14.74 -10.67
CA PRO A 441 21.81 -15.31 -11.16
C PRO A 441 22.03 -16.79 -11.36
N LEU A 442 21.10 -17.61 -10.87
CA LEU A 442 21.10 -19.05 -11.10
C LEU A 442 21.27 -19.30 -12.60
N ALA A 443 22.37 -19.96 -12.96
CA ALA A 443 22.68 -20.34 -14.32
C ALA A 443 21.57 -21.26 -14.85
N GLY A 444 20.68 -20.70 -15.66
CA GLY A 444 19.52 -21.39 -16.24
C GLY A 444 18.61 -20.49 -17.08
N TYR A 445 18.79 -19.20 -17.01
CA TYR A 445 17.94 -18.24 -17.73
C TYR A 445 18.55 -17.65 -19.02
N GLU A 446 19.78 -18.04 -19.40
CA GLU A 446 20.43 -17.56 -20.64
C GLU A 446 20.13 -18.40 -21.90
N ALA A 447 19.31 -19.44 -21.81
CA ALA A 447 19.13 -20.40 -22.92
C ALA A 447 17.88 -20.18 -23.79
N ILE A 448 17.09 -19.13 -23.62
CA ILE A 448 15.87 -18.86 -24.43
C ILE A 448 16.02 -17.61 -25.33
N GLY A 449 17.15 -16.91 -25.28
CA GLY A 449 17.38 -15.67 -26.05
C GLY A 449 17.95 -15.85 -27.45
N GLU A 450 18.39 -17.02 -27.88
CA GLU A 450 19.12 -17.22 -29.16
C GLU A 450 18.35 -17.89 -30.27
N GLU A 451 17.07 -18.29 -30.14
CA GLU A 451 16.31 -18.95 -31.21
C GLU A 451 15.29 -18.08 -31.95
N LEU A 452 15.25 -16.77 -31.75
CA LEU A 452 14.41 -15.85 -32.53
C LEU A 452 15.24 -14.84 -33.33
N GLY A 453 16.33 -15.29 -33.94
CA GLY A 453 17.01 -14.62 -35.04
C GLY A 453 16.30 -14.90 -36.36
N ASP A 454 16.06 -13.84 -37.14
CA ASP A 454 15.65 -13.83 -38.54
C ASP A 454 14.18 -14.18 -38.87
N ILE A 455 13.26 -13.28 -38.63
CA ILE A 455 12.13 -13.10 -39.55
C ILE A 455 12.23 -11.68 -40.13
N ARG A 456 12.72 -11.57 -41.34
CA ARG A 456 12.59 -10.40 -42.20
C ARG A 456 11.13 -10.23 -42.56
N LEU A 457 10.57 -9.07 -42.29
CA LEU A 457 9.34 -8.59 -42.92
C LEU A 457 9.74 -7.95 -44.25
N ASP A 458 9.51 -8.65 -45.36
CA ASP A 458 9.39 -8.06 -46.67
C ASP A 458 7.89 -7.80 -46.95
N GLU A 459 7.59 -6.54 -47.36
CA GLU A 459 6.38 -5.94 -47.91
C GLU A 459 5.18 -5.65 -46.97
#